data_22e76d1bc4b644cf132253333e64cdc4
#
_entry.id   22e76d1bc4b644cf132253333e64cdc4
#
_cell.length_a   1.000
_cell.length_b   1.000
_cell.length_c   1.000
_cell.angle_alpha   90.00
_cell.angle_beta   90.00
_cell.angle_gamma   90.00
#
_symmetry.space_group_name_H-M   'P 1'
#
loop_
_entity.id
_entity.type
_entity.pdbx_description
1 polymer ?
#
loop_
_entity_poly.entity_id
_entity_poly.type
_entity_poly.pdbx_seq_one_letter_code
_entity_poly.pdbx_strand_id
1 'polypeptide(L)'
;MEFEYDAYWIRTFIFPLCITIFGLSIAGRALYGCWKYKVWRMKYIYGLFVIGMSLTAPCESLINGGIYLPIEKECDAIEFDGVVQNICEPSKRHPTFSWDKAHGVDIVIDDKQFFMVYKGDIEFGDHVQISYLPKSHFIMRIRKDE
;
A
#
# COMPACT_ATOMS: atom_id res chain seq x y z
N MET A 1 -5.56 19.82 -3.52
CA MET A 1 -6.23 18.54 -3.21
C MET A 1 -5.70 18.04 -1.87
N GLU A 2 -6.54 17.55 -0.99
CA GLU A 2 -6.18 17.09 0.35
C GLU A 2 -6.69 15.67 0.55
N PHE A 3 -5.86 14.81 1.14
CA PHE A 3 -6.19 13.41 1.38
C PHE A 3 -6.34 13.16 2.87
N GLU A 4 -7.38 12.44 3.26
CA GLU A 4 -7.63 12.11 4.66
C GLU A 4 -6.62 11.06 5.15
N TYR A 5 -5.92 11.37 6.24
CA TYR A 5 -4.95 10.46 6.87
C TYR A 5 -5.57 9.12 7.27
N ASP A 6 -6.81 9.14 7.76
CA ASP A 6 -7.54 7.94 8.16
C ASP A 6 -7.76 6.97 6.98
N ALA A 7 -7.92 7.48 5.76
CA ALA A 7 -8.05 6.65 4.58
C ALA A 7 -6.77 5.84 4.30
N TYR A 8 -5.59 6.43 4.51
CA TYR A 8 -4.31 5.73 4.43
C TYR A 8 -4.20 4.65 5.49
N TRP A 9 -4.57 4.95 6.74
CA TRP A 9 -4.55 4.01 7.84
C TRP A 9 -5.36 2.75 7.54
N ILE A 10 -6.61 2.92 7.14
CA ILE A 10 -7.51 1.81 6.88
C ILE A 10 -7.03 0.98 5.69
N ARG A 11 -6.71 1.62 4.58
CA ARG A 11 -6.39 0.94 3.32
C ARG A 11 -5.00 0.30 3.31
N THR A 12 -4.01 1.03 3.83
CA THR A 12 -2.60 0.69 3.63
C THR A 12 -2.02 -0.08 4.80
N PHE A 13 -2.61 0.07 5.99
CA PHE A 13 -2.12 -0.61 7.18
C PHE A 13 -3.13 -1.59 7.76
N ILE A 14 -4.32 -1.14 8.20
CA ILE A 14 -5.26 -1.99 8.94
C ILE A 14 -5.74 -3.16 8.08
N PHE A 15 -6.22 -2.88 6.87
CA PHE A 15 -6.79 -3.91 6.01
C PHE A 15 -5.75 -4.96 5.58
N PRO A 16 -4.55 -4.60 5.06
CA PRO A 16 -3.50 -5.57 4.75
C PRO A 16 -3.03 -6.35 5.98
N LEU A 17 -2.92 -5.71 7.15
CA LEU A 17 -2.54 -6.37 8.40
C LEU A 17 -3.56 -7.44 8.81
N CYS A 18 -4.85 -7.11 8.79
CA CYS A 18 -5.92 -8.06 9.11
C CYS A 18 -5.92 -9.26 8.17
N ILE A 19 -5.77 -9.05 6.86
CA ILE A 19 -5.70 -10.13 5.87
C ILE A 19 -4.47 -11.01 6.12
N THR A 20 -3.33 -10.40 6.39
CA THR A 20 -2.07 -11.12 6.67
C THR A 20 -2.20 -11.99 7.92
N ILE A 21 -2.70 -11.45 9.04
CA ILE A 21 -2.91 -12.20 10.28
C ILE A 21 -3.90 -13.34 10.07
N PHE A 22 -5.01 -13.09 9.39
CA PHE A 22 -6.01 -14.10 9.10
C PHE A 22 -5.46 -15.23 8.23
N GLY A 23 -4.78 -14.89 7.14
CA GLY A 23 -4.15 -15.86 6.24
C GLY A 23 -3.08 -16.71 6.93
N LEU A 24 -2.21 -16.09 7.73
CA LEU A 24 -1.20 -16.80 8.52
C LEU A 24 -1.82 -17.72 9.56
N SER A 25 -2.94 -17.31 10.19
CA SER A 25 -3.67 -18.14 11.15
C SER A 25 -4.24 -19.41 10.50
N ILE A 26 -4.80 -19.28 9.30
CA ILE A 26 -5.31 -20.43 8.52
C ILE A 26 -4.14 -21.35 8.10
N ALA A 27 -3.07 -20.78 7.57
CA ALA A 27 -1.89 -21.53 7.17
C ALA A 27 -1.26 -22.27 8.34
N GLY A 28 -1.11 -21.62 9.49
CA GLY A 28 -0.59 -22.22 10.72
C GLY A 28 -1.43 -23.40 11.21
N ARG A 29 -2.76 -23.24 11.20
CA ARG A 29 -3.68 -24.33 11.55
C ARG A 29 -3.59 -25.53 10.59
N ALA A 30 -3.47 -25.26 9.28
CA ALA A 30 -3.33 -26.29 8.27
C ALA A 30 -2.00 -27.05 8.45
N LEU A 31 -0.89 -26.32 8.64
CA LEU A 31 0.43 -26.91 8.90
C LEU A 31 0.44 -27.76 10.18
N TYR A 32 -0.10 -27.23 11.27
CA TYR A 32 -0.21 -27.97 12.52
C TYR A 32 -1.03 -29.27 12.36
N GLY A 33 -2.14 -29.22 11.63
CA GLY A 33 -2.96 -30.39 11.33
C GLY A 33 -2.19 -31.43 10.50
N CYS A 34 -1.47 -31.01 9.46
CA CYS A 34 -0.65 -31.90 8.64
C CYS A 34 0.46 -32.57 9.47
N TRP A 35 1.11 -31.80 10.33
CA TRP A 35 2.18 -32.31 11.22
C TRP A 35 1.65 -33.30 12.26
N LYS A 36 0.58 -32.93 12.99
CA LYS A 36 -0.01 -33.74 14.07
C LYS A 36 -0.55 -35.08 13.56
N TYR A 37 -1.21 -35.07 12.42
CA TYR A 37 -1.85 -36.27 11.86
C TYR A 37 -1.00 -37.00 10.83
N LYS A 38 0.22 -36.51 10.56
CA LYS A 38 1.15 -37.05 9.54
C LYS A 38 0.52 -37.24 8.15
N VAL A 39 -0.45 -36.38 7.81
CA VAL A 39 -1.23 -36.46 6.57
C VAL A 39 -0.80 -35.34 5.63
N TRP A 40 0.23 -35.60 4.83
CA TRP A 40 0.69 -34.68 3.79
C TRP A 40 0.02 -35.02 2.45
N ARG A 41 -1.25 -34.64 2.31
CA ARG A 41 -1.96 -34.81 1.05
C ARG A 41 -1.70 -33.57 0.15
N MET A 42 -1.54 -33.81 -1.17
CA MET A 42 -1.29 -32.76 -2.16
C MET A 42 -2.28 -31.59 -2.07
N LYS A 43 -3.53 -31.85 -1.73
CA LYS A 43 -4.55 -30.81 -1.56
C LYS A 43 -4.21 -29.78 -0.46
N TYR A 44 -3.55 -30.19 0.63
CA TYR A 44 -3.12 -29.28 1.68
C TYR A 44 -1.92 -28.44 1.26
N ILE A 45 -0.97 -29.05 0.53
CA ILE A 45 0.18 -28.36 -0.03
C ILE A 45 -0.29 -27.31 -1.03
N TYR A 46 -1.20 -27.67 -1.92
CA TYR A 46 -1.79 -26.72 -2.86
C TYR A 46 -2.53 -25.57 -2.15
N GLY A 47 -3.34 -25.88 -1.12
CA GLY A 47 -4.02 -24.87 -0.32
C GLY A 47 -3.06 -23.90 0.36
N LEU A 48 -1.95 -24.40 0.92
CA LEU A 48 -0.90 -23.54 1.50
C LEU A 48 -0.21 -22.67 0.47
N PHE A 49 0.03 -23.20 -0.73
CA PHE A 49 0.59 -22.44 -1.83
C PHE A 49 -0.34 -21.30 -2.27
N VAL A 50 -1.64 -21.57 -2.42
CA VAL A 50 -2.65 -20.54 -2.76
C VAL A 50 -2.72 -19.47 -1.69
N ILE A 51 -2.71 -19.84 -0.38
CA ILE A 51 -2.69 -18.87 0.71
C ILE A 51 -1.42 -18.02 0.64
N GLY A 52 -0.25 -18.63 0.43
CA GLY A 52 1.01 -17.92 0.29
C GLY A 52 0.97 -16.88 -0.84
N MET A 53 0.49 -17.27 -2.01
CA MET A 53 0.32 -16.34 -3.14
C MET A 53 -0.67 -15.21 -2.84
N SER A 54 -1.74 -15.49 -2.10
CA SER A 54 -2.73 -14.48 -1.73
C SER A 54 -2.22 -13.46 -0.70
N LEU A 55 -1.18 -13.82 0.06
CA LEU A 55 -0.58 -12.94 1.06
C LEU A 55 0.51 -12.01 0.49
N THR A 56 0.97 -12.23 -0.75
CA THR A 56 2.04 -11.40 -1.34
C THR A 56 1.63 -9.94 -1.43
N ALA A 57 0.44 -9.66 -1.95
CA ALA A 57 -0.07 -8.31 -2.14
C ALA A 57 -0.24 -7.51 -0.82
N PRO A 58 -0.92 -8.04 0.24
CA PRO A 58 -1.00 -7.33 1.50
C PRO A 58 0.36 -7.17 2.20
N CYS A 59 1.27 -8.15 2.10
CA CYS A 59 2.62 -8.01 2.64
C CYS A 59 3.41 -6.92 1.90
N GLU A 60 3.30 -6.85 0.58
CA GLU A 60 3.94 -5.81 -0.23
C GLU A 60 3.44 -4.41 0.15
N SER A 61 2.14 -4.24 0.36
CA SER A 61 1.56 -2.97 0.83
C SER A 61 2.14 -2.54 2.18
N LEU A 62 2.29 -3.46 3.13
CA LEU A 62 2.88 -3.17 4.45
C LEU A 62 4.36 -2.80 4.34
N ILE A 63 5.14 -3.53 3.55
CA ILE A 63 6.58 -3.30 3.39
C ILE A 63 6.85 -1.97 2.67
N ASN A 64 6.05 -1.65 1.65
CA ASN A 64 6.23 -0.45 0.80
C ASN A 64 5.74 0.86 1.43
N GLY A 65 5.53 0.89 2.73
CA GLY A 65 5.25 2.14 3.45
C GLY A 65 4.15 2.03 4.51
N GLY A 66 3.22 1.06 4.38
CA GLY A 66 2.11 0.91 5.32
C GLY A 66 2.55 0.71 6.77
N ILE A 67 3.67 0.03 7.00
CA ILE A 67 4.21 -0.22 8.35
C ILE A 67 4.67 1.05 9.07
N TYR A 68 4.94 2.13 8.34
CA TYR A 68 5.37 3.40 8.94
C TYR A 68 4.20 4.26 9.41
N LEU A 69 2.98 4.04 8.90
CA LEU A 69 1.81 4.83 9.27
C LEU A 69 1.52 4.87 10.78
N PRO A 70 1.67 3.78 11.58
CA PRO A 70 1.49 3.85 13.02
C PRO A 70 2.50 4.73 13.74
N ILE A 71 3.64 5.03 13.10
CA ILE A 71 4.77 5.76 13.68
C ILE A 71 4.73 7.24 13.26
N GLU A 72 4.15 7.53 12.11
CA GLU A 72 3.99 8.89 11.58
C GLU A 72 2.63 9.46 12.01
N LYS A 73 2.61 10.77 12.19
CA LYS A 73 1.38 11.52 12.46
C LYS A 73 1.19 12.55 11.36
N GLU A 74 -0.04 12.97 11.17
CA GLU A 74 -0.37 14.00 10.18
C GLU A 74 0.44 15.31 10.40
N CYS A 75 0.77 15.64 11.66
CA CYS A 75 1.59 16.80 11.99
C CYS A 75 3.08 16.65 11.62
N ASP A 76 3.53 15.43 11.26
CA ASP A 76 4.91 15.18 10.81
C ASP A 76 5.09 15.46 9.30
N ALA A 77 4.04 15.85 8.61
CA ALA A 77 4.06 16.13 7.17
C ALA A 77 5.03 17.27 6.83
N ILE A 78 5.84 17.05 5.80
CA ILE A 78 6.86 17.97 5.30
C ILE A 78 6.40 18.52 3.95
N GLU A 79 6.65 19.80 3.72
CA GLU A 79 6.39 20.43 2.41
C GLU A 79 7.55 20.18 1.45
N PHE A 80 7.24 19.93 0.20
CA PHE A 80 8.18 19.73 -0.90
C PHE A 80 7.59 20.29 -2.19
N ASP A 81 8.45 20.91 -2.96
CA ASP A 81 8.14 21.61 -4.21
C ASP A 81 8.90 20.95 -5.34
N GLY A 82 8.28 20.74 -6.49
CA GLY A 82 8.99 20.12 -7.59
C GLY A 82 8.14 19.87 -8.83
N VAL A 83 8.79 19.30 -9.85
CA VAL A 83 8.16 19.00 -11.13
C VAL A 83 7.83 17.52 -11.25
N VAL A 84 6.62 17.23 -11.70
CA VAL A 84 6.14 15.87 -11.92
C VAL A 84 6.86 15.24 -13.13
N GLN A 85 7.66 14.22 -12.87
CA GLN A 85 8.47 13.53 -13.87
C GLN A 85 7.85 12.22 -14.36
N ASN A 86 7.04 11.58 -13.54
CA ASN A 86 6.37 10.33 -13.91
C ASN A 86 5.12 10.09 -13.06
N ILE A 87 4.13 9.43 -13.67
CA ILE A 87 2.90 9.01 -12.98
C ILE A 87 2.62 7.57 -13.38
N CYS A 88 2.57 6.68 -12.39
CA CYS A 88 2.30 5.26 -12.56
C CYS A 88 0.95 4.88 -11.92
N GLU A 89 0.01 4.49 -12.75
CA GLU A 89 -1.33 4.06 -12.32
C GLU A 89 -1.65 2.69 -12.96
N PRO A 90 -2.08 1.67 -12.20
CA PRO A 90 -2.21 1.64 -10.74
C PRO A 90 -0.85 1.62 -10.03
N SER A 91 -0.83 2.12 -8.80
CA SER A 91 0.37 2.08 -7.96
C SER A 91 0.85 0.64 -7.74
N LYS A 92 2.16 0.44 -7.84
CA LYS A 92 2.79 -0.85 -7.47
C LYS A 92 2.75 -1.10 -5.96
N ARG A 93 2.58 -0.06 -5.15
CA ARG A 93 2.51 -0.14 -3.70
C ARG A 93 1.14 -0.55 -3.18
N HIS A 94 0.10 -0.36 -4.00
CA HIS A 94 -1.27 -0.69 -3.66
C HIS A 94 -1.85 -1.67 -4.67
N PRO A 95 -1.78 -2.97 -4.40
CA PRO A 95 -2.53 -3.94 -5.18
C PRO A 95 -4.02 -3.62 -5.02
N THR A 96 -4.60 -3.17 -6.10
CA THR A 96 -6.04 -2.91 -6.17
C THR A 96 -6.79 -4.22 -6.11
N PHE A 97 -7.59 -4.41 -5.08
CA PHE A 97 -8.68 -5.37 -5.17
C PHE A 97 -9.65 -4.85 -6.24
N SER A 98 -10.03 -5.70 -7.19
CA SER A 98 -10.78 -5.35 -8.40
C SER A 98 -12.14 -4.66 -8.18
N TRP A 99 -12.61 -4.57 -6.96
CA TRP A 99 -13.86 -3.90 -6.57
C TRP A 99 -13.70 -2.41 -6.22
N ASP A 100 -12.46 -1.94 -6.04
CA ASP A 100 -12.21 -0.57 -5.66
C ASP A 100 -11.76 0.25 -6.88
N LYS A 101 -12.59 1.20 -7.30
CA LYS A 101 -12.32 2.07 -8.45
C LYS A 101 -11.23 3.13 -8.16
N ALA A 102 -10.88 3.33 -6.90
CA ALA A 102 -9.82 4.27 -6.52
C ALA A 102 -8.47 3.55 -6.56
N HIS A 103 -7.80 3.65 -7.69
CA HIS A 103 -6.43 3.17 -7.86
C HIS A 103 -5.47 4.14 -7.17
N GLY A 104 -4.61 3.64 -6.29
CA GLY A 104 -3.48 4.41 -5.81
C GLY A 104 -2.54 4.74 -6.96
N VAL A 105 -1.82 5.84 -6.83
CA VAL A 105 -0.94 6.36 -7.87
C VAL A 105 0.45 6.57 -7.29
N ASP A 106 1.46 6.03 -7.96
CA ASP A 106 2.86 6.37 -7.69
C ASP A 106 3.23 7.57 -8.56
N ILE A 107 3.74 8.62 -7.94
CA ILE A 107 4.19 9.83 -8.61
C ILE A 107 5.66 10.07 -8.32
N VAL A 108 6.42 10.47 -9.33
CA VAL A 108 7.83 10.87 -9.20
C VAL A 108 7.92 12.39 -9.38
N ILE A 109 8.44 13.06 -8.37
CA ILE A 109 8.66 14.51 -8.34
C ILE A 109 10.13 14.72 -8.00
N ASP A 110 10.90 15.36 -8.89
CA ASP A 110 12.34 15.61 -8.76
C ASP A 110 13.12 14.39 -8.26
N ASP A 111 12.99 13.26 -8.99
CA ASP A 111 13.66 11.98 -8.73
C ASP A 111 13.24 11.28 -7.42
N LYS A 112 12.28 11.82 -6.67
CA LYS A 112 11.73 11.20 -5.47
C LYS A 112 10.37 10.58 -5.77
N GLN A 113 10.17 9.36 -5.27
CA GLN A 113 8.93 8.63 -5.45
C GLN A 113 8.00 8.86 -4.27
N PHE A 114 6.77 9.27 -4.57
CA PHE A 114 5.68 9.50 -3.63
C PHE A 114 4.47 8.64 -3.99
N PHE A 115 3.56 8.52 -3.04
CA PHE A 115 2.31 7.80 -3.21
C PHE A 115 1.13 8.70 -2.90
N MET A 116 0.07 8.62 -3.72
CA MET A 116 -1.21 9.28 -3.46
C MET A 116 -2.40 8.36 -3.74
N VAL A 117 -3.55 8.65 -3.14
CA VAL A 117 -4.74 7.80 -3.23
C VAL A 117 -5.33 7.79 -4.64
N TYR A 118 -5.32 8.92 -5.33
CA TYR A 118 -5.79 9.05 -6.71
C TYR A 118 -5.11 10.23 -7.42
N LYS A 119 -5.05 10.15 -8.73
CA LYS A 119 -4.28 11.08 -9.59
C LYS A 119 -4.82 12.52 -9.57
N GLY A 120 -6.15 12.71 -9.55
CA GLY A 120 -6.74 14.02 -9.76
C GLY A 120 -6.40 14.59 -11.15
N ASP A 121 -6.22 15.91 -11.21
CA ASP A 121 -5.93 16.66 -12.44
C ASP A 121 -4.43 16.91 -12.66
N ILE A 122 -3.57 16.07 -12.07
CA ILE A 122 -2.11 16.21 -12.14
C ILE A 122 -1.60 15.51 -13.38
N GLU A 123 -0.74 16.20 -14.12
CA GLU A 123 -0.14 15.70 -15.35
C GLU A 123 1.40 15.73 -15.29
N PHE A 124 2.02 15.02 -16.22
CA PHE A 124 3.47 15.05 -16.41
C PHE A 124 3.92 16.47 -16.77
N GLY A 125 4.95 16.96 -16.09
CA GLY A 125 5.51 18.28 -16.28
C GLY A 125 4.88 19.38 -15.44
N ASP A 126 3.82 19.08 -14.68
CA ASP A 126 3.24 20.05 -13.76
C ASP A 126 4.20 20.39 -12.61
N HIS A 127 4.28 21.69 -12.28
CA HIS A 127 4.94 22.14 -11.06
C HIS A 127 3.94 22.02 -9.90
N VAL A 128 4.32 21.29 -8.85
CA VAL A 128 3.42 20.98 -7.76
C VAL A 128 4.08 21.22 -6.41
N GLN A 129 3.30 21.74 -5.48
CA GLN A 129 3.63 21.80 -4.06
C GLN A 129 2.92 20.68 -3.33
N ILE A 130 3.67 19.82 -2.64
CA ILE A 130 3.14 18.70 -1.89
C ILE A 130 3.46 18.80 -0.41
N SER A 131 2.55 18.28 0.41
CA SER A 131 2.81 17.96 1.82
C SER A 131 2.74 16.45 1.98
N TYR A 132 3.82 15.82 2.45
CA TYR A 132 3.96 14.38 2.49
C TYR A 132 4.53 13.86 3.80
N LEU A 133 4.27 12.60 4.12
CA LEU A 133 4.80 11.90 5.29
C LEU A 133 6.22 11.38 4.98
N PRO A 134 7.25 11.72 5.79
CA PRO A 134 8.66 11.54 5.41
C PRO A 134 9.12 10.08 5.33
N LYS A 135 8.50 9.14 6.06
CA LYS A 135 8.91 7.73 6.06
C LYS A 135 8.11 6.89 5.08
N SER A 136 6.81 7.11 5.02
CA SER A 136 5.91 6.39 4.11
C SER A 136 5.86 7.00 2.72
N HIS A 137 6.26 8.26 2.56
CA HIS A 137 6.18 9.06 1.33
C HIS A 137 4.75 9.22 0.81
N PHE A 138 3.75 9.16 1.70
CA PHE A 138 2.36 9.43 1.32
C PHE A 138 2.10 10.92 1.23
N ILE A 139 1.51 11.33 0.12
CA ILE A 139 1.10 12.72 -0.10
C ILE A 139 -0.20 12.97 0.66
N MET A 140 -0.16 13.92 1.59
CA MET A 140 -1.34 14.37 2.36
C MET A 140 -2.06 15.51 1.65
N ARG A 141 -1.31 16.38 1.00
CA ARG A 141 -1.86 17.52 0.25
C ARG A 141 -1.03 17.74 -1.00
N ILE A 142 -1.70 18.06 -2.10
CA ILE A 142 -1.06 18.45 -3.35
C ILE A 142 -1.77 19.66 -3.95
N ARG A 143 -0.99 20.63 -4.37
CA ARG A 143 -1.43 21.82 -5.08
C ARG A 143 -0.63 21.95 -6.35
N LYS A 144 -1.28 22.32 -7.43
CA LYS A 144 -0.66 22.68 -8.68
C LYS A 144 -0.41 24.19 -8.66
N ASP A 145 0.81 24.58 -8.98
CA ASP A 145 1.14 25.99 -9.23
C ASP A 145 0.62 26.34 -10.63
N GLU A 146 -0.19 27.39 -10.70
CA GLU A 146 -0.72 27.94 -11.96
C GLU A 146 0.34 28.75 -12.71
#